data_0995ae7ebc548ccb213f92b0c0afaa8c
#
_entry.id   0995ae7ebc548ccb213f92b0c0afaa8c
#
_cell.length_a   1.000
_cell.length_b   1.000
_cell.length_c   1.000
_cell.angle_alpha   90.00
_cell.angle_beta   90.00
_cell.angle_gamma   90.00
#
_symmetry.space_group_name_H-M   'P 1'
#
loop_
_entity.id
_entity.type
_entity.pdbx_description
1 polymer ?
#
loop_
_entity_poly.entity_id
_entity_poly.type
_entity_poly.pdbx_seq_one_letter_code
_entity_poly.pdbx_strand_id
1 'polypeptide(L)'
;AAWLAQQNTPVLVVGDIPPAAAVLAEMLGAPLVWMGNFGWDDIYEPLGGRFTEYAASARAQYRQGELLLRCPFSLAMHWDIDEQALGVTVSALRELPGPLRQHLEHIQQPLVLVGFGGLGIAIDPALFRLWPHHHFLMPAPVAPHLRANFQSEGNVTLLPESVRPFDVMPFCDRHLGKPGYST
;
A
#
# COMPACT_ATOMS: atom_id res chain seq x y z
N ALA A 1 -13.94 -8.46 20.29
CA ALA A 1 -14.67 -7.57 21.23
C ALA A 1 -14.73 -8.13 22.64
N ALA A 2 -15.31 -9.33 22.89
CA ALA A 2 -15.51 -9.88 24.25
C ALA A 2 -14.21 -9.98 25.08
N TRP A 3 -13.11 -10.37 24.49
CA TRP A 3 -11.80 -10.42 25.17
C TRP A 3 -11.28 -9.01 25.54
N LEU A 4 -11.39 -8.03 24.63
CA LEU A 4 -11.00 -6.65 24.89
C LEU A 4 -11.86 -5.99 25.99
N ALA A 5 -13.17 -6.25 25.99
CA ALA A 5 -14.07 -5.73 27.01
C ALA A 5 -13.77 -6.25 28.43
N GLN A 6 -13.07 -7.39 28.55
CA GLN A 6 -12.63 -7.94 29.82
C GLN A 6 -11.30 -7.33 30.32
N GLN A 7 -10.58 -6.60 29.49
CA GLN A 7 -9.36 -5.91 29.87
C GLN A 7 -9.74 -4.61 30.59
N ASN A 8 -9.34 -4.45 31.82
CA ASN A 8 -9.57 -3.22 32.60
C ASN A 8 -8.63 -2.08 32.15
N THR A 9 -8.44 -1.93 30.84
CA THR A 9 -7.50 -1.01 30.21
C THR A 9 -8.27 -0.11 29.24
N PRO A 10 -8.04 1.19 29.21
CA PRO A 10 -8.62 2.07 28.19
C PRO A 10 -8.32 1.56 26.79
N VAL A 11 -9.32 1.52 25.94
CA VAL A 11 -9.23 1.05 24.55
C VAL A 11 -9.51 2.22 23.61
N LEU A 12 -8.68 2.37 22.60
CA LEU A 12 -8.90 3.25 21.44
C LEU A 12 -8.99 2.37 20.20
N VAL A 13 -10.00 2.57 19.37
CA VAL A 13 -10.08 1.92 18.05
C VAL A 13 -9.52 2.86 17.02
N VAL A 14 -8.52 2.40 16.27
CA VAL A 14 -7.99 3.09 15.08
C VAL A 14 -8.39 2.28 13.87
N GLY A 15 -9.21 2.87 13.00
CA GLY A 15 -9.70 2.24 11.77
C GLY A 15 -8.92 2.75 10.57
N ASP A 16 -8.18 1.85 9.91
CA ASP A 16 -7.60 2.11 8.58
C ASP A 16 -8.67 1.76 7.52
N ILE A 17 -9.70 2.61 7.45
CA ILE A 17 -10.79 2.64 6.47
C ILE A 17 -11.90 1.59 6.61
N PRO A 18 -11.77 0.33 7.11
CA PRO A 18 -12.92 -0.59 7.09
C PRO A 18 -14.07 -0.05 7.96
N PRO A 19 -15.27 0.21 7.40
CA PRO A 19 -16.42 0.72 8.17
C PRO A 19 -16.79 -0.14 9.38
N ALA A 20 -16.47 -1.44 9.34
CA ALA A 20 -16.67 -2.36 10.47
C ALA A 20 -15.94 -1.94 11.76
N ALA A 21 -14.94 -1.06 11.68
CA ALA A 21 -14.29 -0.52 12.89
C ALA A 21 -15.24 0.33 13.73
N ALA A 22 -16.25 0.98 13.13
CA ALA A 22 -17.29 1.69 13.87
C ALA A 22 -18.12 0.74 14.74
N VAL A 23 -18.51 -0.40 14.18
CA VAL A 23 -19.25 -1.44 14.94
C VAL A 23 -18.40 -1.98 16.09
N LEU A 24 -17.10 -2.16 15.85
CA LEU A 24 -16.19 -2.60 16.92
C LEU A 24 -16.08 -1.56 18.03
N ALA A 25 -15.92 -0.28 17.68
CA ALA A 25 -15.82 0.81 18.64
C ALA A 25 -17.09 0.91 19.49
N GLU A 26 -18.26 0.85 18.87
CA GLU A 26 -19.56 0.83 19.55
C GLU A 26 -19.67 -0.35 20.54
N MET A 27 -19.33 -1.57 20.10
CA MET A 27 -19.35 -2.77 20.95
C MET A 27 -18.42 -2.69 22.16
N LEU A 28 -17.36 -1.89 22.07
CA LEU A 28 -16.38 -1.71 23.14
C LEU A 28 -16.64 -0.46 23.98
N GLY A 29 -17.56 0.42 23.57
CA GLY A 29 -17.73 1.74 24.15
C GLY A 29 -16.46 2.57 24.07
N ALA A 30 -15.68 2.42 23.00
CA ALA A 30 -14.36 3.01 22.82
C ALA A 30 -14.39 4.17 21.83
N PRO A 31 -13.55 5.21 22.00
CA PRO A 31 -13.34 6.23 20.99
C PRO A 31 -12.86 5.61 19.68
N LEU A 32 -13.26 6.24 18.54
CA LEU A 32 -12.90 5.81 17.21
C LEU A 32 -12.13 6.91 16.48
N VAL A 33 -10.93 6.60 16.03
CA VAL A 33 -10.12 7.46 15.16
C VAL A 33 -9.97 6.77 13.80
N TRP A 34 -10.32 7.48 12.75
CA TRP A 34 -10.07 7.04 11.39
C TRP A 34 -8.68 7.50 10.91
N MET A 35 -8.02 6.68 10.13
CA MET A 35 -6.80 7.05 9.44
C MET A 35 -6.85 6.52 8.00
N GLY A 36 -6.64 7.40 7.03
CA GLY A 36 -6.67 6.97 5.63
C GLY A 36 -6.63 8.12 4.65
N ASN A 37 -6.65 7.78 3.36
CA ASN A 37 -6.67 8.74 2.27
C ASN A 37 -7.89 8.58 1.34
N PHE A 38 -8.79 7.65 1.62
CA PHE A 38 -10.08 7.52 0.96
C PHE A 38 -11.11 6.90 1.91
N GLY A 39 -12.38 7.05 1.60
CA GLY A 39 -13.47 6.26 2.19
C GLY A 39 -14.12 5.36 1.15
N TRP A 40 -14.71 4.27 1.58
CA TRP A 40 -15.50 3.42 0.68
C TRP A 40 -16.72 4.15 0.12
N ASP A 41 -17.22 5.17 0.82
CA ASP A 41 -18.26 6.06 0.32
C ASP A 41 -17.80 6.83 -0.93
N ASP A 42 -16.58 7.39 -0.91
CA ASP A 42 -15.99 8.06 -2.09
C ASP A 42 -15.82 7.11 -3.29
N ILE A 43 -15.53 5.82 -3.01
CA ILE A 43 -15.35 4.80 -4.06
C ILE A 43 -16.69 4.32 -4.61
N TYR A 44 -17.69 4.12 -3.77
CA TYR A 44 -18.98 3.54 -4.18
C TYR A 44 -19.93 4.58 -4.78
N GLU A 45 -19.90 5.82 -4.33
CA GLU A 45 -20.85 6.85 -4.76
C GLU A 45 -20.83 7.09 -6.29
N PRO A 46 -19.66 7.19 -6.97
CA PRO A 46 -19.60 7.37 -8.42
C PRO A 46 -20.11 6.17 -9.22
N LEU A 47 -20.15 4.98 -8.62
CA LEU A 47 -20.62 3.77 -9.30
C LEU A 47 -22.14 3.73 -9.45
N GLY A 48 -22.88 4.45 -8.60
CA GLY A 48 -24.33 4.55 -8.67
C GLY A 48 -25.06 3.21 -8.45
N GLY A 49 -26.36 3.17 -8.78
CA GLY A 49 -27.19 1.98 -8.68
C GLY A 49 -27.16 1.38 -7.26
N ARG A 50 -26.93 0.06 -7.16
CA ARG A 50 -26.86 -0.65 -5.86
C ARG A 50 -25.74 -0.15 -4.95
N PHE A 51 -24.71 0.50 -5.49
CA PHE A 51 -23.58 1.01 -4.71
C PHE A 51 -23.93 2.26 -3.91
N THR A 52 -25.01 2.98 -4.26
CA THR A 52 -25.47 4.15 -3.51
C THR A 52 -25.80 3.80 -2.05
N GLU A 53 -26.42 2.66 -1.81
CA GLU A 53 -26.74 2.20 -0.44
C GLU A 53 -25.46 1.85 0.34
N TYR A 54 -24.47 1.23 -0.30
CA TYR A 54 -23.18 0.94 0.33
C TYR A 54 -22.42 2.22 0.66
N ALA A 55 -22.43 3.22 -0.24
CA ALA A 55 -21.83 4.52 0.02
C ALA A 55 -22.49 5.22 1.22
N ALA A 56 -23.81 5.26 1.26
CA ALA A 56 -24.55 5.85 2.37
C ALA A 56 -24.29 5.14 3.71
N SER A 57 -24.27 3.81 3.69
CA SER A 57 -23.95 2.99 4.87
C SER A 57 -22.53 3.22 5.38
N ALA A 58 -21.53 3.24 4.49
CA ALA A 58 -20.16 3.52 4.85
C ALA A 58 -20.00 4.92 5.45
N ARG A 59 -20.60 5.94 4.83
CA ARG A 59 -20.59 7.33 5.32
C ARG A 59 -21.22 7.45 6.71
N ALA A 60 -22.33 6.77 6.95
CA ALA A 60 -22.97 6.77 8.27
C ALA A 60 -22.07 6.16 9.35
N GLN A 61 -21.26 5.16 9.02
CA GLN A 61 -20.30 4.56 9.94
C GLN A 61 -19.07 5.46 10.15
N TYR A 62 -18.57 6.13 9.10
CA TYR A 62 -17.45 7.07 9.22
C TYR A 62 -17.77 8.26 10.14
N ARG A 63 -19.01 8.76 10.10
CA ARG A 63 -19.48 9.84 10.98
C ARG A 63 -19.53 9.49 12.46
N GLN A 64 -19.35 8.23 12.82
CA GLN A 64 -19.26 7.80 14.22
C GLN A 64 -17.85 8.00 14.81
N GLY A 65 -16.85 8.30 13.99
CA GLY A 65 -15.52 8.63 14.46
C GLY A 65 -15.44 10.00 15.09
N GLU A 66 -14.51 10.18 16.01
CA GLU A 66 -14.24 11.47 16.66
C GLU A 66 -13.23 12.29 15.88
N LEU A 67 -12.32 11.63 15.16
CA LEU A 67 -11.21 12.25 14.44
C LEU A 67 -10.87 11.47 13.17
N LEU A 68 -10.59 12.19 12.10
CA LEU A 68 -9.95 11.67 10.89
C LEU A 68 -8.48 12.13 10.84
N LEU A 69 -7.56 11.20 10.91
CA LEU A 69 -6.16 11.40 10.54
C LEU A 69 -6.04 11.26 9.02
N ARG A 70 -6.11 12.39 8.33
CA ARG A 70 -6.12 12.44 6.86
C ARG A 70 -4.72 12.24 6.30
N CYS A 71 -4.51 11.12 5.61
CA CYS A 71 -3.25 10.84 4.92
C CYS A 71 -3.10 11.70 3.66
N PRO A 72 -1.88 11.92 3.15
CA PRO A 72 -1.65 12.63 1.89
C PRO A 72 -2.34 11.98 0.69
N PHE A 73 -2.56 12.77 -0.38
CA PHE A 73 -3.20 12.32 -1.61
C PHE A 73 -4.62 11.75 -1.41
N SER A 74 -5.35 12.33 -0.46
CA SER A 74 -6.67 11.84 -0.07
C SER A 74 -7.77 12.24 -1.05
N LEU A 75 -8.81 11.38 -1.11
CA LEU A 75 -10.12 11.73 -1.63
C LEU A 75 -10.86 12.68 -0.67
N ALA A 76 -12.08 13.01 -1.01
CA ALA A 76 -12.84 14.04 -0.32
C ALA A 76 -13.14 13.73 1.16
N MET A 77 -13.57 12.49 1.47
CA MET A 77 -13.89 12.02 2.83
C MET A 77 -14.73 13.02 3.66
N HIS A 78 -15.86 13.46 3.12
CA HIS A 78 -16.75 14.43 3.78
C HIS A 78 -17.60 13.76 4.85
N TRP A 79 -16.99 13.52 6.03
CA TRP A 79 -17.65 12.78 7.12
C TRP A 79 -18.19 13.66 8.24
N ASP A 80 -17.98 14.97 8.16
CA ASP A 80 -18.43 15.96 9.14
C ASP A 80 -17.93 15.66 10.58
N ILE A 81 -16.68 15.23 10.69
CA ILE A 81 -15.95 15.00 11.96
C ILE A 81 -14.67 15.84 11.96
N ASP A 82 -14.05 15.98 13.13
CA ASP A 82 -12.78 16.67 13.24
C ASP A 82 -11.71 15.98 12.40
N GLU A 83 -10.83 16.76 11.79
CA GLU A 83 -9.75 16.20 10.96
C GLU A 83 -8.40 16.82 11.25
N GLN A 84 -7.37 15.99 11.14
CA GLN A 84 -5.98 16.41 11.22
C GLN A 84 -5.21 15.83 10.02
N ALA A 85 -4.59 16.70 9.24
CA ALA A 85 -3.72 16.27 8.14
C ALA A 85 -2.43 15.63 8.67
N LEU A 86 -2.07 14.50 8.09
CA LEU A 86 -0.79 13.85 8.32
C LEU A 86 0.20 14.19 7.19
N GLY A 87 1.48 14.16 7.52
CA GLY A 87 2.55 14.15 6.52
C GLY A 87 2.70 12.80 5.84
N VAL A 88 3.58 12.74 4.84
CA VAL A 88 3.97 11.47 4.21
C VAL A 88 4.64 10.58 5.26
N THR A 89 4.12 9.38 5.42
CA THR A 89 4.69 8.37 6.31
C THR A 89 5.49 7.36 5.52
N VAL A 90 6.71 7.10 5.93
CA VAL A 90 7.58 6.09 5.33
C VAL A 90 8.15 5.18 6.40
N SER A 91 8.29 3.90 6.09
CA SER A 91 9.01 2.97 6.95
C SER A 91 10.51 3.29 6.93
N ALA A 92 11.19 3.08 8.06
CA ALA A 92 12.65 3.10 8.06
C ALA A 92 13.20 2.09 7.04
N LEU A 93 14.21 2.52 6.27
CA LEU A 93 14.90 1.64 5.34
C LEU A 93 15.69 0.59 6.11
N ARG A 94 15.72 -0.63 5.57
CA ARG A 94 16.58 -1.70 6.06
C ARG A 94 17.84 -1.75 5.23
N GLU A 95 18.94 -2.19 5.85
CA GLU A 95 20.15 -2.47 5.10
C GLU A 95 19.91 -3.59 4.10
N LEU A 96 20.40 -3.41 2.89
CA LEU A 96 20.40 -4.44 1.87
C LEU A 96 21.46 -5.51 2.18
N PRO A 97 21.20 -6.78 1.82
CA PRO A 97 22.26 -7.78 1.81
C PRO A 97 23.48 -7.29 1.01
N GLY A 98 24.66 -7.42 1.60
CA GLY A 98 25.90 -6.90 1.01
C GLY A 98 26.11 -7.27 -0.46
N PRO A 99 25.92 -8.54 -0.88
CA PRO A 99 26.03 -8.92 -2.29
C PRO A 99 25.03 -8.21 -3.21
N LEU A 100 23.79 -7.99 -2.74
CA LEU A 100 22.79 -7.27 -3.54
C LEU A 100 23.17 -5.80 -3.68
N ARG A 101 23.55 -5.15 -2.57
CA ARG A 101 23.98 -3.76 -2.57
C ARG A 101 25.14 -3.56 -3.55
N GLN A 102 26.18 -4.38 -3.44
CA GLN A 102 27.33 -4.33 -4.34
C GLN A 102 26.92 -4.55 -5.80
N HIS A 103 26.00 -5.47 -6.07
CA HIS A 103 25.47 -5.70 -7.42
C HIS A 103 24.79 -4.44 -7.97
N LEU A 104 23.90 -3.81 -7.20
CA LEU A 104 23.18 -2.61 -7.62
C LEU A 104 24.12 -1.43 -7.87
N GLU A 105 25.15 -1.25 -7.03
CA GLU A 105 26.15 -0.18 -7.18
C GLU A 105 27.04 -0.35 -8.44
N HIS A 106 27.13 -1.56 -9.01
CA HIS A 106 27.90 -1.82 -10.22
C HIS A 106 27.09 -1.69 -11.52
N ILE A 107 25.77 -1.63 -11.45
CA ILE A 107 24.90 -1.43 -12.62
C ILE A 107 25.06 0.00 -13.11
N GLN A 108 25.38 0.17 -14.38
CA GLN A 108 25.59 1.49 -14.99
C GLN A 108 24.32 2.04 -15.66
N GLN A 109 23.37 1.15 -15.95
CA GLN A 109 22.09 1.56 -16.54
C GLN A 109 21.17 2.18 -15.47
N PRO A 110 20.30 3.11 -15.84
CA PRO A 110 19.25 3.58 -14.96
C PRO A 110 18.43 2.42 -14.38
N LEU A 111 18.32 2.40 -13.05
CA LEU A 111 17.58 1.39 -12.31
C LEU A 111 16.08 1.72 -12.27
N VAL A 112 15.26 0.77 -12.67
CA VAL A 112 13.80 0.88 -12.69
C VAL A 112 13.21 -0.15 -11.73
N LEU A 113 12.62 0.32 -10.64
CA LEU A 113 11.84 -0.57 -9.75
C LEU A 113 10.49 -0.85 -10.39
N VAL A 114 10.14 -2.13 -10.55
CA VAL A 114 8.84 -2.56 -11.09
C VAL A 114 7.93 -2.97 -9.93
N GLY A 115 6.80 -2.27 -9.74
CA GLY A 115 5.93 -2.53 -8.59
C GLY A 115 4.44 -2.33 -8.89
N PHE A 116 3.69 -3.43 -9.02
CA PHE A 116 2.25 -3.40 -9.28
C PHE A 116 1.39 -3.79 -8.07
N GLY A 117 2.02 -3.94 -6.91
CA GLY A 117 1.34 -4.30 -5.66
C GLY A 117 0.97 -5.78 -5.57
N GLY A 118 0.23 -6.13 -4.51
CA GLY A 118 -0.01 -7.52 -4.10
C GLY A 118 -0.80 -8.40 -5.08
N LEU A 119 -1.54 -7.83 -6.01
CA LEU A 119 -2.24 -8.60 -7.05
C LEU A 119 -1.32 -9.08 -8.18
N GLY A 120 -0.10 -8.53 -8.24
CA GLY A 120 0.85 -8.82 -9.30
C GLY A 120 0.36 -8.39 -10.69
N ILE A 121 1.24 -8.51 -11.64
CA ILE A 121 0.92 -8.44 -13.06
C ILE A 121 1.67 -9.59 -13.74
N ALA A 122 1.02 -10.26 -14.66
CA ALA A 122 1.69 -11.20 -15.55
C ALA A 122 2.44 -10.39 -16.60
N ILE A 123 3.73 -10.15 -16.37
CA ILE A 123 4.61 -9.48 -17.34
C ILE A 123 5.42 -10.56 -18.05
N ASP A 124 5.42 -10.53 -19.39
CA ASP A 124 6.33 -11.34 -20.17
C ASP A 124 7.76 -10.79 -19.98
N PRO A 125 8.70 -11.60 -19.45
CA PRO A 125 10.08 -11.17 -19.25
C PRO A 125 10.75 -10.65 -20.53
N ALA A 126 10.38 -11.19 -21.69
CA ALA A 126 10.92 -10.76 -22.99
C ALA A 126 10.67 -9.28 -23.30
N LEU A 127 9.66 -8.67 -22.69
CA LEU A 127 9.38 -7.23 -22.85
C LEU A 127 10.56 -6.36 -22.39
N PHE A 128 11.30 -6.77 -21.36
CA PHE A 128 12.41 -5.98 -20.84
C PHE A 128 13.57 -5.82 -21.85
N ARG A 129 13.69 -6.72 -22.82
CA ARG A 129 14.65 -6.61 -23.93
C ARG A 129 14.41 -5.39 -24.82
N LEU A 130 13.20 -4.85 -24.82
CA LEU A 130 12.86 -3.63 -25.59
C LEU A 130 13.52 -2.38 -25.00
N TRP A 131 13.99 -2.45 -23.76
CA TRP A 131 14.66 -1.34 -23.07
C TRP A 131 16.08 -1.74 -22.61
N PRO A 132 17.01 -2.04 -23.52
CA PRO A 132 18.35 -2.56 -23.19
C PRO A 132 19.21 -1.56 -22.42
N HIS A 133 18.84 -0.28 -22.44
CA HIS A 133 19.53 0.79 -21.72
C HIS A 133 19.00 1.03 -20.30
N HIS A 134 18.10 0.19 -19.81
CA HIS A 134 17.57 0.23 -18.44
C HIS A 134 17.80 -1.13 -17.78
N HIS A 135 17.93 -1.11 -16.47
CA HIS A 135 17.98 -2.32 -15.66
C HIS A 135 16.78 -2.36 -14.71
N PHE A 136 16.08 -3.48 -14.66
CA PHE A 136 14.82 -3.62 -13.96
C PHE A 136 14.98 -4.44 -12.68
N LEU A 137 14.45 -3.92 -11.57
CA LEU A 137 14.39 -4.61 -10.30
C LEU A 137 12.97 -5.16 -10.10
N MET A 138 12.84 -6.47 -10.03
CA MET A 138 11.56 -7.16 -9.87
C MET A 138 11.42 -7.66 -8.44
N PRO A 139 10.45 -7.12 -7.65
CA PRO A 139 10.18 -7.61 -6.31
C PRO A 139 9.61 -9.03 -6.31
N ALA A 140 9.89 -9.78 -5.25
CA ALA A 140 9.21 -11.03 -4.95
C ALA A 140 7.77 -10.74 -4.41
N PRO A 141 6.82 -11.70 -4.52
CA PRO A 141 7.02 -13.02 -5.15
C PRO A 141 6.86 -12.98 -6.67
N VAL A 142 7.70 -13.72 -7.35
CA VAL A 142 7.55 -14.02 -8.78
C VAL A 142 7.10 -15.48 -8.90
N ALA A 143 6.11 -15.74 -9.73
CA ALA A 143 5.62 -17.11 -9.92
C ALA A 143 6.79 -18.05 -10.29
N PRO A 144 6.89 -19.25 -9.69
CA PRO A 144 8.05 -20.13 -9.86
C PRO A 144 8.37 -20.45 -11.33
N HIS A 145 7.36 -20.66 -12.16
CA HIS A 145 7.52 -20.95 -13.59
C HIS A 145 8.06 -19.76 -14.41
N LEU A 146 7.94 -18.53 -13.92
CA LEU A 146 8.45 -17.34 -14.58
C LEU A 146 9.84 -16.95 -14.06
N ARG A 147 10.25 -17.43 -12.89
CA ARG A 147 11.50 -17.03 -12.23
C ARG A 147 12.74 -17.28 -13.14
N ALA A 148 12.82 -18.46 -13.75
CA ALA A 148 13.90 -18.79 -14.66
C ALA A 148 13.96 -17.86 -15.89
N ASN A 149 12.81 -17.50 -16.43
CA ASN A 149 12.72 -16.60 -17.57
C ASN A 149 13.19 -15.19 -17.22
N PHE A 150 12.80 -14.66 -16.05
CA PHE A 150 13.31 -13.37 -15.59
C PHE A 150 14.82 -13.40 -15.33
N GLN A 151 15.33 -14.48 -14.76
CA GLN A 151 16.77 -14.64 -14.49
C GLN A 151 17.62 -14.76 -15.77
N SER A 152 17.02 -15.18 -16.88
CA SER A 152 17.70 -15.24 -18.18
C SER A 152 17.81 -13.89 -18.89
N GLU A 153 17.05 -12.88 -18.43
CA GLU A 153 17.13 -11.53 -18.98
C GLU A 153 18.33 -10.79 -18.37
N GLY A 154 19.27 -10.37 -19.23
CA GLY A 154 20.52 -9.74 -18.80
C GLY A 154 20.35 -8.37 -18.13
N ASN A 155 19.18 -7.76 -18.27
CA ASN A 155 18.84 -6.46 -17.70
C ASN A 155 17.74 -6.53 -16.63
N VAL A 156 17.58 -7.68 -15.97
CA VAL A 156 16.61 -7.88 -14.88
C VAL A 156 17.29 -8.49 -13.66
N THR A 157 17.05 -7.92 -12.50
CA THR A 157 17.42 -8.49 -11.21
C THR A 157 16.16 -8.83 -10.41
N LEU A 158 16.00 -10.09 -10.02
CA LEU A 158 14.97 -10.50 -9.07
C LEU A 158 15.41 -10.21 -7.65
N LEU A 159 14.64 -9.42 -6.93
CA LEU A 159 14.93 -9.15 -5.53
C LEU A 159 14.66 -10.40 -4.68
N PRO A 160 15.49 -10.67 -3.65
CA PRO A 160 15.20 -11.70 -2.65
C PRO A 160 13.88 -11.43 -1.92
N GLU A 161 13.19 -12.46 -1.47
CA GLU A 161 11.94 -12.34 -0.70
C GLU A 161 12.10 -11.58 0.62
N SER A 162 13.31 -11.58 1.17
CA SER A 162 13.64 -10.84 2.38
C SER A 162 13.79 -9.33 2.18
N VAL A 163 13.88 -8.87 0.93
CA VAL A 163 14.11 -7.47 0.56
C VAL A 163 12.78 -6.82 0.17
N ARG A 164 12.41 -5.79 0.90
CA ARG A 164 11.22 -5.00 0.55
C ARG A 164 11.51 -4.09 -0.64
N PRO A 165 10.55 -3.83 -1.53
CA PRO A 165 10.71 -2.85 -2.61
C PRO A 165 11.19 -1.48 -2.11
N PHE A 166 10.71 -1.04 -0.96
CA PHE A 166 11.13 0.20 -0.30
C PHE A 166 12.64 0.30 -0.05
N ASP A 167 13.27 -0.82 0.33
CA ASP A 167 14.67 -0.83 0.74
C ASP A 167 15.61 -0.59 -0.45
N VAL A 168 15.15 -0.84 -1.69
CA VAL A 168 15.91 -0.58 -2.92
C VAL A 168 15.58 0.74 -3.60
N MET A 169 14.51 1.42 -3.20
CA MET A 169 14.12 2.70 -3.81
C MET A 169 15.24 3.75 -3.87
N PRO A 170 16.10 3.91 -2.84
CA PRO A 170 17.21 4.88 -2.90
C PRO A 170 18.23 4.62 -4.00
N PHE A 171 18.25 3.42 -4.57
CA PHE A 171 19.13 3.04 -5.68
C PHE A 171 18.47 3.24 -7.05
N CYS A 172 17.15 3.50 -7.06
CA CYS A 172 16.37 3.53 -8.29
C CYS A 172 16.20 4.95 -8.84
N ASP A 173 16.36 5.08 -10.15
CA ASP A 173 16.11 6.33 -10.87
C ASP A 173 14.64 6.49 -11.23
N ARG A 174 13.92 5.38 -11.35
CA ARG A 174 12.52 5.34 -11.82
C ARG A 174 11.72 4.24 -11.16
N HIS A 175 10.41 4.46 -11.11
CA HIS A 175 9.44 3.47 -10.69
C HIS A 175 8.43 3.22 -11.81
N LEU A 176 8.24 1.97 -12.17
CA LEU A 176 7.22 1.51 -13.10
C LEU A 176 6.16 0.73 -12.32
N GLY A 177 4.98 1.29 -12.18
CA GLY A 177 3.93 0.64 -11.40
C GLY A 177 2.61 1.37 -11.46
N LYS A 178 1.62 0.84 -10.80
CA LYS A 178 0.37 1.57 -10.59
C LYS A 178 0.55 2.56 -9.44
N PRO A 179 -0.07 3.74 -9.50
CA PRO A 179 -0.22 4.58 -8.31
C PRO A 179 -1.08 3.81 -7.31
N GLY A 180 -0.51 3.45 -6.20
CA GLY A 180 -1.17 2.70 -5.14
C GLY A 180 -1.11 3.47 -3.84
N TYR A 181 -1.85 2.99 -2.85
CA TYR A 181 -1.93 3.58 -1.53
C TYR A 181 -0.57 3.67 -0.81
N SER A 182 0.35 2.76 -1.13
CA SER A 182 1.66 2.64 -0.49
C SER A 182 2.83 2.89 -1.46
N THR A 183 2.59 3.60 -2.55
CA THR A 183 3.63 3.83 -3.56
C THR A 183 4.16 5.24 -3.49
#